data_d81506dcea7a217dc0069d75a297417e
#
_entry.id   d81506dcea7a217dc0069d75a297417e
#
_cell.length_a   1.000
_cell.length_b   1.000
_cell.length_c   1.000
_cell.angle_alpha   90.00
_cell.angle_beta   90.00
_cell.angle_gamma   90.00
#
_symmetry.space_group_name_H-M   'P 1'
#
loop_
_entity.id
_entity.type
_entity.pdbx_description
1 polymer ?
#
loop_
_entity_poly.entity_id
_entity_poly.type
_entity_poly.pdbx_seq_one_letter_code
_entity_poly.pdbx_strand_id
1 'polypeptide(L)'
;MSVNITNLEKILGSELKLSVGETRTFLFVVRNGKMTPGRIHDALQISLLEARRVVNSLVEKGMLIEVSPEEYESLHPRFAASNRYRTLCAEENIEFKKNTKIDNIGLILENDYEDARTK
;
A
#
# COMPACT_ATOMS: atom_id res chain seq x y z
N MET A 1 -10.87 11.76 15.82
CA MET A 1 -11.62 11.81 14.57
C MET A 1 -11.02 10.85 13.58
N SER A 2 -11.82 10.00 13.00
CA SER A 2 -11.32 9.04 12.04
C SER A 2 -11.23 9.69 10.64
N VAL A 3 -10.16 9.40 9.93
CA VAL A 3 -10.02 9.76 8.53
C VAL A 3 -10.80 8.70 7.76
N ASN A 4 -11.73 9.12 6.91
CA ASN A 4 -12.48 8.14 6.14
C ASN A 4 -11.61 7.60 5.01
N ILE A 5 -12.04 6.46 4.47
CA ILE A 5 -11.30 5.74 3.44
C ILE A 5 -11.06 6.61 2.20
N THR A 6 -12.04 7.43 1.82
CA THR A 6 -11.93 8.29 0.65
C THR A 6 -10.78 9.29 0.77
N ASN A 7 -10.64 9.91 1.95
CA ASN A 7 -9.55 10.84 2.18
C ASN A 7 -8.19 10.13 2.17
N LEU A 8 -8.13 8.96 2.76
CA LEU A 8 -6.90 8.18 2.79
C LEU A 8 -6.47 7.77 1.38
N GLU A 9 -7.43 7.35 0.55
CA GLU A 9 -7.15 7.01 -0.84
C GLU A 9 -6.61 8.22 -1.60
N LYS A 10 -7.18 9.40 -1.38
CA LYS A 10 -6.71 10.62 -2.02
C LYS A 10 -5.28 10.96 -1.62
N ILE A 11 -4.98 10.84 -0.33
CA ILE A 11 -3.63 11.14 0.17
C ILE A 11 -2.62 10.18 -0.44
N LEU A 12 -2.93 8.89 -0.44
CA LEU A 12 -2.03 7.90 -1.04
C LEU A 12 -1.82 8.17 -2.52
N GLY A 13 -2.88 8.48 -3.24
CA GLY A 13 -2.78 8.78 -4.66
C GLY A 13 -1.97 10.03 -4.96
N SER A 14 -2.16 11.09 -4.18
CA SER A 14 -1.49 12.36 -4.45
C SER A 14 -0.06 12.40 -3.90
N GLU A 15 0.16 11.91 -2.68
CA GLU A 15 1.48 12.01 -2.04
C GLU A 15 2.44 10.92 -2.49
N LEU A 16 1.93 9.72 -2.77
CA LEU A 16 2.76 8.59 -3.18
C LEU A 16 2.60 8.27 -4.66
N LYS A 17 1.76 9.00 -5.35
CA LYS A 17 1.50 8.83 -6.80
C LYS A 17 1.14 7.39 -7.16
N LEU A 18 0.19 6.85 -6.42
CA LEU A 18 -0.34 5.52 -6.67
C LEU A 18 -1.61 5.63 -7.51
N SER A 19 -1.81 4.65 -8.37
CA SER A 19 -3.08 4.55 -9.11
C SER A 19 -4.20 4.16 -8.14
N VAL A 20 -5.45 4.27 -8.59
CA VAL A 20 -6.60 3.84 -7.79
C VAL A 20 -6.49 2.36 -7.44
N GLY A 21 -6.11 1.54 -8.41
CA GLY A 21 -5.94 0.10 -8.18
C GLY A 21 -4.84 -0.21 -7.18
N GLU A 22 -3.70 0.48 -7.29
CA GLU A 22 -2.60 0.31 -6.35
C GLU A 22 -3.01 0.71 -4.94
N THR A 23 -3.68 1.85 -4.82
CA THR A 23 -4.13 2.35 -3.52
C THR A 23 -5.09 1.38 -2.85
N ARG A 24 -6.09 0.93 -3.57
CA ARG A 24 -7.10 0.00 -3.03
C ARG A 24 -6.50 -1.34 -2.66
N THR A 25 -5.61 -1.84 -3.50
CA THR A 25 -4.95 -3.11 -3.23
C THR A 25 -4.06 -3.03 -2.00
N PHE A 26 -3.28 -1.97 -1.88
CA PHE A 26 -2.43 -1.78 -0.72
C PHE A 26 -3.26 -1.74 0.57
N LEU A 27 -4.32 -0.93 0.58
CA LEU A 27 -5.19 -0.83 1.75
C LEU A 27 -5.84 -2.17 2.10
N PHE A 28 -6.26 -2.90 1.08
CA PHE A 28 -6.87 -4.22 1.29
C PHE A 28 -5.89 -5.19 1.95
N VAL A 29 -4.64 -5.23 1.49
CA VAL A 29 -3.64 -6.11 2.07
C VAL A 29 -3.28 -5.68 3.49
N VAL A 30 -3.15 -4.38 3.74
CA VAL A 30 -2.87 -3.88 5.08
C VAL A 30 -3.95 -4.36 6.05
N ARG A 31 -5.21 -4.28 5.65
CA ARG A 31 -6.34 -4.55 6.53
C ARG A 31 -6.68 -6.03 6.67
N ASN A 32 -6.25 -6.86 5.75
CA ASN A 32 -6.66 -8.27 5.73
C ASN A 32 -5.51 -9.26 5.87
N GLY A 33 -4.28 -8.80 5.77
CA GLY A 33 -3.11 -9.67 5.88
C GLY A 33 -2.74 -10.30 4.55
N LYS A 34 -2.05 -11.41 4.62
CA LYS A 34 -1.49 -12.10 3.47
C LYS A 34 -2.54 -12.39 2.40
N MET A 35 -2.22 -12.09 1.13
CA MET A 35 -3.17 -12.19 0.02
C MET A 35 -2.56 -12.81 -1.21
N THR A 36 -3.41 -13.47 -2.00
CA THR A 36 -3.06 -13.93 -3.34
C THR A 36 -3.69 -12.99 -4.37
N PRO A 37 -3.15 -12.92 -5.59
CA PRO A 37 -3.81 -12.15 -6.65
C PRO A 37 -5.25 -12.59 -6.91
N GLY A 38 -5.53 -13.89 -6.75
CA GLY A 38 -6.89 -14.41 -6.92
C GLY A 38 -7.87 -13.84 -5.91
N ARG A 39 -7.45 -13.72 -4.65
CA ARG A 39 -8.32 -13.13 -3.62
C ARG A 39 -8.51 -11.63 -3.83
N ILE A 40 -7.47 -10.93 -4.31
CA ILE A 40 -7.57 -9.52 -4.64
C ILE A 40 -8.54 -9.32 -5.80
N HIS A 41 -8.43 -10.16 -6.83
CA HIS A 41 -9.36 -10.16 -7.96
C HIS A 41 -10.81 -10.29 -7.49
N ASP A 42 -11.08 -11.27 -6.63
CA ASP A 42 -12.44 -11.51 -6.13
C ASP A 42 -12.94 -10.34 -5.28
N ALA A 43 -12.11 -9.84 -4.38
CA ALA A 43 -12.53 -8.83 -3.41
C ALA A 43 -12.71 -7.45 -4.04
N LEU A 44 -11.82 -7.07 -4.94
CA LEU A 44 -11.83 -5.73 -5.52
C LEU A 44 -12.49 -5.67 -6.88
N GLN A 45 -12.91 -6.81 -7.41
CA GLN A 45 -13.64 -6.92 -8.68
C GLN A 45 -12.84 -6.33 -9.86
N ILE A 46 -11.55 -6.64 -9.89
CA ILE A 46 -10.67 -6.32 -11.01
C ILE A 46 -10.26 -7.62 -11.69
N SER A 47 -9.75 -7.56 -12.91
CA SER A 47 -9.30 -8.76 -13.59
C SER A 47 -8.10 -9.38 -12.87
N LEU A 48 -7.89 -10.68 -13.05
CA LEU A 48 -6.74 -11.35 -12.48
C LEU A 48 -5.43 -10.75 -13.02
N LEU A 49 -5.41 -10.41 -14.30
CA LEU A 49 -4.25 -9.76 -14.90
C LEU A 49 -3.95 -8.43 -14.24
N GLU A 50 -4.99 -7.64 -13.98
CA GLU A 50 -4.81 -6.35 -13.30
C GLU A 50 -4.35 -6.57 -11.86
N ALA A 51 -4.92 -7.56 -11.16
CA ALA A 51 -4.49 -7.86 -9.79
C ALA A 51 -3.00 -8.21 -9.75
N ARG A 52 -2.53 -9.05 -10.68
CA ARG A 52 -1.11 -9.39 -10.75
C ARG A 52 -0.24 -8.18 -11.05
N ARG A 53 -0.68 -7.35 -11.98
CA ARG A 53 0.07 -6.16 -12.36
C ARG A 53 0.19 -5.17 -11.22
N VAL A 54 -0.90 -4.95 -10.50
CA VAL A 54 -0.92 -4.02 -9.36
C VAL A 54 -0.03 -4.53 -8.22
N VAL A 55 -0.12 -5.83 -7.93
CA VAL A 55 0.72 -6.44 -6.89
C VAL A 55 2.19 -6.29 -7.24
N ASN A 56 2.57 -6.61 -8.47
CA ASN A 56 3.96 -6.48 -8.89
C ASN A 56 4.45 -5.04 -8.80
N SER A 57 3.61 -4.09 -9.19
CA SER A 57 3.95 -2.68 -9.08
C SER A 57 4.20 -2.27 -7.63
N LEU A 58 3.34 -2.73 -6.71
CA LEU A 58 3.50 -2.39 -5.29
C LEU A 58 4.75 -3.04 -4.69
N VAL A 59 5.11 -4.22 -5.15
CA VAL A 59 6.37 -4.86 -4.73
C VAL A 59 7.56 -4.02 -5.19
N GLU A 60 7.55 -3.57 -6.44
CA GLU A 60 8.62 -2.72 -6.98
C GLU A 60 8.73 -1.40 -6.23
N LYS A 61 7.60 -0.87 -5.76
CA LYS A 61 7.56 0.38 -5.02
C LYS A 61 7.94 0.23 -3.55
N GLY A 62 8.23 -1.00 -3.10
CA GLY A 62 8.65 -1.25 -1.73
C GLY A 62 7.53 -1.25 -0.72
N MET A 63 6.30 -1.51 -1.15
CA MET A 63 5.12 -1.48 -0.27
C MET A 63 4.57 -2.86 0.05
N LEU A 64 4.75 -3.83 -0.85
CA LEU A 64 4.39 -5.23 -0.62
C LEU A 64 5.63 -6.11 -0.78
N ILE A 65 5.56 -7.30 -0.20
CA ILE A 65 6.61 -8.29 -0.32
C ILE A 65 5.96 -9.65 -0.60
N GLU A 66 6.59 -10.44 -1.46
CA GLU A 66 6.16 -11.80 -1.68
C GLU A 66 6.73 -12.68 -0.56
N VAL A 67 5.86 -13.31 0.22
CA VAL A 67 6.28 -14.11 1.38
C VAL A 67 6.33 -15.59 1.07
N SER A 68 5.63 -16.02 0.03
CA SER A 68 5.71 -17.39 -0.51
C SER A 68 5.16 -17.30 -1.94
N PRO A 69 5.33 -18.34 -2.76
CA PRO A 69 4.87 -18.25 -4.15
C PRO A 69 3.41 -17.81 -4.24
N GLU A 70 3.16 -16.72 -4.93
CA GLU A 70 1.83 -16.14 -5.16
C GLU A 70 1.15 -15.60 -3.90
N GLU A 71 1.88 -15.47 -2.78
CA GLU A 71 1.32 -14.89 -1.56
C GLU A 71 2.07 -13.61 -1.20
N TYR A 72 1.35 -12.54 -0.98
CA TYR A 72 1.91 -11.22 -0.76
C TYR A 72 1.42 -10.64 0.55
N GLU A 73 2.29 -9.90 1.22
CA GLU A 73 1.99 -9.25 2.48
C GLU A 73 2.43 -7.80 2.37
N SER A 74 1.80 -6.90 3.13
CA SER A 74 2.28 -5.54 3.15
C SER A 74 3.43 -5.41 4.13
N LEU A 75 4.37 -4.52 3.82
CA LEU A 75 5.31 -4.06 4.83
C LEU A 75 4.54 -3.21 5.83
N HIS A 76 5.09 -3.04 7.04
CA HIS A 76 4.45 -2.15 8.01
C HIS A 76 4.16 -0.81 7.32
N PRO A 77 2.96 -0.23 7.50
CA PRO A 77 2.58 0.97 6.73
C PRO A 77 3.58 2.12 6.81
N ARG A 78 4.26 2.27 7.94
CA ARG A 78 5.27 3.33 8.08
C ARG A 78 6.45 3.10 7.15
N PHE A 79 6.89 1.85 7.04
CA PHE A 79 7.97 1.50 6.13
C PHE A 79 7.52 1.53 4.68
N ALA A 80 6.31 1.03 4.41
CA ALA A 80 5.77 1.02 3.05
C ALA A 80 5.68 2.44 2.51
N ALA A 81 5.11 3.36 3.28
CA ALA A 81 4.97 4.75 2.88
C ALA A 81 6.34 5.42 2.69
N SER A 82 7.26 5.21 3.62
CA SER A 82 8.61 5.79 3.54
C SER A 82 9.40 5.25 2.37
N ASN A 83 9.32 3.95 2.11
CA ASN A 83 10.00 3.33 0.97
C ASN A 83 9.53 3.93 -0.35
N ARG A 84 8.22 4.04 -0.50
CA ARG A 84 7.67 4.60 -1.73
C ARG A 84 8.02 6.07 -1.89
N TYR A 85 7.94 6.83 -0.81
CA TYR A 85 8.29 8.25 -0.85
C TYR A 85 9.76 8.45 -1.21
N ARG A 86 10.65 7.65 -0.63
CA ARG A 86 12.08 7.74 -0.95
C ARG A 86 12.33 7.44 -2.43
N THR A 87 11.70 6.39 -2.96
CA THR A 87 11.84 6.03 -4.36
C THR A 87 11.32 7.15 -5.26
N LEU A 88 10.16 7.70 -4.89
CA LEU A 88 9.54 8.78 -5.65
C LEU A 88 10.43 10.02 -5.68
N CYS A 89 11.01 10.39 -4.55
CA CYS A 89 11.93 11.53 -4.48
C CYS A 89 13.13 11.31 -5.39
N ALA A 90 13.67 10.09 -5.42
CA ALA A 90 14.79 9.77 -6.30
C ALA A 90 14.38 9.86 -7.77
N GLU A 91 13.21 9.34 -8.12
CA GLU A 91 12.71 9.38 -9.49
C GLU A 91 12.47 10.81 -9.97
N GLU A 92 11.99 11.68 -9.09
CA GLU A 92 11.65 13.06 -9.43
C GLU A 92 12.77 14.04 -9.13
N ASN A 93 13.92 13.53 -8.69
CA ASN A 93 15.06 14.36 -8.38
C ASN A 93 14.75 15.41 -7.33
N ILE A 94 13.97 15.02 -6.32
CA ILE A 94 13.56 15.85 -5.20
C ILE A 94 14.31 15.39 -3.95
N GLU A 95 14.73 16.34 -3.12
CA GLU A 95 15.40 15.98 -1.87
C GLU A 95 14.47 15.20 -0.95
N PHE A 96 14.98 14.09 -0.39
CA PHE A 96 14.23 13.29 0.57
C PHE A 96 14.25 13.99 1.93
N LYS A 97 13.10 14.52 2.33
CA LYS A 97 12.93 15.23 3.60
C LYS A 97 11.78 14.63 4.37
N LYS A 98 11.74 14.90 5.67
CA LYS A 98 10.60 14.53 6.47
C LYS A 98 9.31 15.11 5.86
N ASN A 99 8.30 14.28 5.75
CA ASN A 99 7.01 14.67 5.21
C ASN A 99 5.93 14.19 6.17
N THR A 100 5.25 15.14 6.83
CA THR A 100 4.26 14.79 7.85
C THR A 100 3.07 14.05 7.28
N LYS A 101 2.71 14.29 6.04
CA LYS A 101 1.60 13.55 5.40
C LYS A 101 1.95 12.09 5.23
N ILE A 102 3.20 11.80 4.85
CA ILE A 102 3.68 10.43 4.71
C ILE A 102 3.74 9.74 6.08
N ASP A 103 4.24 10.45 7.08
CA ASP A 103 4.29 9.92 8.44
C ASP A 103 2.88 9.60 8.95
N ASN A 104 1.92 10.47 8.68
CA ASN A 104 0.53 10.28 9.11
C ASN A 104 -0.13 9.06 8.45
N ILE A 105 0.20 8.78 7.20
CA ILE A 105 -0.31 7.58 6.53
C ILE A 105 0.04 6.34 7.37
N GLY A 106 1.31 6.24 7.79
CA GLY A 106 1.76 5.13 8.59
C GLY A 106 1.04 5.03 9.92
N LEU A 107 0.84 6.16 10.59
CA LEU A 107 0.16 6.19 11.87
C LEU A 107 -1.30 5.79 11.75
N ILE A 108 -1.99 6.30 10.74
CA ILE A 108 -3.41 6.00 10.52
C ILE A 108 -3.63 4.52 10.27
N LEU A 109 -2.74 3.89 9.51
CA LEU A 109 -2.90 2.49 9.12
C LEU A 109 -2.33 1.49 10.12
N GLU A 110 -1.60 1.96 11.11
CA GLU A 110 -0.89 1.07 12.03
C GLU A 110 -1.82 0.11 12.77
N ASN A 111 -2.94 0.60 13.28
CA ASN A 111 -3.89 -0.25 14.01
C ASN A 111 -4.50 -1.31 13.09
N ASP A 112 -4.90 -0.92 11.89
CA ASP A 112 -5.46 -1.88 10.94
C ASP A 112 -4.46 -2.98 10.59
N TYR A 113 -3.21 -2.58 10.41
CA TYR A 113 -2.14 -3.50 10.10
C TYR A 113 -1.92 -4.50 11.25
N GLU A 114 -1.83 -4.00 12.48
CA GLU A 114 -1.59 -4.83 13.64
C GLU A 114 -2.77 -5.75 13.94
N ASP A 115 -3.99 -5.23 13.83
CA ASP A 115 -5.19 -6.02 14.06
C ASP A 115 -5.26 -7.23 13.11
N ALA A 116 -4.87 -7.04 11.87
CA ALA A 116 -4.90 -8.12 10.88
C ALA A 116 -3.88 -9.23 11.19
N ARG A 117 -2.82 -8.93 11.95
CA ARG A 117 -1.74 -9.87 12.23
C ARG A 117 -1.75 -10.46 13.63
N THR A 118 -2.65 -10.01 14.47
CA THR A 118 -2.75 -10.52 15.85
C THR A 118 -3.93 -11.46 16.07
N LYS A 119 -4.66 -11.79 15.03
CA LYS A 119 -5.79 -12.70 15.11
C LYS A 119 -5.34 -14.14 15.04
#